data_d4b92e07ef648a0660285aba5af0560b
#
_entry.id   d4b92e07ef648a0660285aba5af0560b
#
_cell.length_a   1.000
_cell.length_b   1.000
_cell.length_c   1.000
_cell.angle_alpha   90.00
_cell.angle_beta   90.00
_cell.angle_gamma   90.00
#
_symmetry.space_group_name_H-M   'P 1'
#
loop_
_entity.id
_entity.type
_entity.pdbx_description
1 polymer ?
#
loop_
_entity_poly.entity_id
_entity_poly.type
_entity_poly.pdbx_seq_one_letter_code
_entity_poly.pdbx_strand_id
1 'polypeptide(L)'
;MPILYSLIAKNLDIVLCEYSEYNGNFQQITRLLLGKVQPNRRFTIEYDSYKYHYINQDNITYLCMTSNFPEDIAFGFLIDVQKQFIESYDYETIQSSTSYLLDKFQDKLKKLMAYYNTCPQKTQTGQIIKDLIDAKSTAVENIEKLISRDQKLNIIVAKSDALNTQSRNINNIAQKIKTQQKLKKIRNMRLIIGAVIIFVILLFIVLF
;
A
#
# COMPACT_ATOMS: atom_id res chain seq x y z
N MET A 1 -17.07 11.22 7.60
CA MET A 1 -16.86 9.77 7.57
C MET A 1 -15.50 9.49 7.00
N PRO A 2 -14.76 8.45 7.40
CA PRO A 2 -13.30 8.45 7.25
C PRO A 2 -12.77 7.74 6.01
N ILE A 3 -11.51 8.00 5.73
CA ILE A 3 -10.63 7.11 4.96
C ILE A 3 -10.36 5.90 5.87
N LEU A 4 -10.68 4.69 5.39
CA LEU A 4 -10.68 3.47 6.20
C LEU A 4 -9.43 2.61 5.96
N TYR A 5 -8.89 2.67 4.75
CA TYR A 5 -7.79 1.87 4.28
C TYR A 5 -7.00 2.63 3.22
N SER A 6 -5.70 2.42 3.18
CA SER A 6 -4.84 2.94 2.12
C SER A 6 -3.71 1.97 1.81
N LEU A 7 -3.27 1.99 0.55
CA LEU A 7 -2.26 1.07 0.02
C LEU A 7 -1.43 1.76 -1.05
N ILE A 8 -0.17 1.36 -1.12
CA ILE A 8 0.76 1.70 -2.20
C ILE A 8 1.25 0.40 -2.82
N ALA A 9 1.09 0.26 -4.14
CA ALA A 9 1.54 -0.90 -4.89
C ALA A 9 2.31 -0.48 -6.15
N LYS A 10 3.20 -1.34 -6.62
CA LYS A 10 3.86 -1.20 -7.91
C LYS A 10 3.47 -2.36 -8.84
N ASN A 11 3.54 -2.13 -10.14
CA ASN A 11 3.28 -3.13 -11.18
C ASN A 11 1.92 -3.83 -11.03
N LEU A 12 0.94 -3.18 -10.40
CA LEU A 12 -0.45 -3.63 -10.18
C LEU A 12 -0.63 -4.87 -9.27
N ASP A 13 0.44 -5.43 -8.72
CA ASP A 13 0.40 -6.67 -7.92
C ASP A 13 1.29 -6.64 -6.67
N ILE A 14 2.38 -5.89 -6.69
CA ILE A 14 3.36 -5.87 -5.60
C ILE A 14 3.01 -4.75 -4.62
N VAL A 15 2.40 -5.11 -3.50
CA VAL A 15 2.09 -4.15 -2.43
C VAL A 15 3.36 -3.81 -1.67
N LEU A 16 3.68 -2.53 -1.66
CA LEU A 16 4.87 -1.99 -0.98
C LEU A 16 4.58 -1.65 0.48
N CYS A 17 3.38 -1.09 0.73
CA CYS A 17 2.94 -0.65 2.03
C CYS A 17 1.41 -0.55 2.06
N GLU A 18 0.78 -0.84 3.18
CA GLU A 18 -0.65 -0.63 3.39
C GLU A 18 -0.97 -0.37 4.85
N TYR A 19 -2.06 0.35 5.11
CA TYR A 19 -2.56 0.61 6.45
C TYR A 19 -4.09 0.58 6.49
N SER A 20 -4.65 -0.01 7.54
CA SER A 20 -6.08 -0.03 7.85
C SER A 20 -6.31 0.26 9.32
N GLU A 21 -7.28 1.11 9.64
CA GLU A 21 -7.76 1.31 11.00
C GLU A 21 -8.79 0.26 11.41
N TYR A 22 -9.40 -0.43 10.44
CA TYR A 22 -10.51 -1.35 10.63
C TYR A 22 -10.17 -2.74 10.13
N ASN A 23 -10.76 -3.73 10.78
CA ASN A 23 -10.69 -5.10 10.31
C ASN A 23 -11.76 -5.36 9.26
N GLY A 24 -11.40 -6.05 8.18
CA GLY A 24 -12.32 -6.39 7.11
C GLY A 24 -11.62 -7.10 5.94
N ASN A 25 -12.38 -7.43 4.92
CA ASN A 25 -11.88 -8.04 3.68
C ASN A 25 -11.32 -7.02 2.67
N PHE A 26 -10.99 -5.82 3.13
CA PHE A 26 -10.54 -4.70 2.28
C PHE A 26 -9.31 -5.05 1.45
N GLN A 27 -8.36 -5.78 2.05
CA GLN A 27 -7.16 -6.23 1.37
C GLN A 27 -7.48 -7.13 0.17
N GLN A 28 -8.40 -8.08 0.32
CA GLN A 28 -8.77 -9.01 -0.76
C GLN A 28 -9.45 -8.27 -1.92
N ILE A 29 -10.40 -7.39 -1.61
CA ILE A 29 -11.07 -6.55 -2.62
C ILE A 29 -10.05 -5.68 -3.34
N THR A 30 -9.17 -5.03 -2.59
CA THR A 30 -8.15 -4.14 -3.16
C THR A 30 -7.18 -4.89 -4.08
N ARG A 31 -6.78 -6.13 -3.74
CA ARG A 31 -5.95 -6.96 -4.63
C ARG A 31 -6.63 -7.25 -5.97
N LEU A 32 -7.93 -7.53 -5.96
CA LEU A 32 -8.71 -7.71 -7.18
C LEU A 32 -8.79 -6.42 -7.99
N LEU A 33 -8.97 -5.27 -7.32
CA LEU A 33 -9.02 -3.97 -7.96
C LEU A 33 -7.68 -3.56 -8.57
N LEU A 34 -6.55 -3.88 -7.94
CA LEU A 34 -5.23 -3.57 -8.49
C LEU A 34 -5.05 -4.14 -9.90
N GLY A 35 -5.52 -5.37 -10.17
CA GLY A 35 -5.48 -5.98 -11.49
C GLY A 35 -6.38 -5.30 -12.54
N LYS A 36 -7.22 -4.33 -12.15
CA LYS A 36 -8.11 -3.56 -13.03
C LYS A 36 -7.71 -2.09 -13.16
N VAL A 37 -6.70 -1.66 -12.44
CA VAL A 37 -6.18 -0.29 -12.49
C VAL A 37 -5.69 0.04 -13.90
N GLN A 38 -6.09 1.19 -14.40
CA GLN A 38 -5.62 1.71 -15.69
C GLN A 38 -4.37 2.58 -15.45
N PRO A 39 -3.34 2.42 -16.28
CA PRO A 39 -2.10 3.18 -16.11
C PRO A 39 -2.31 4.68 -16.34
N ASN A 40 -1.57 5.49 -15.60
CA ASN A 40 -1.54 6.95 -15.68
C ASN A 40 -2.94 7.60 -15.57
N ARG A 41 -3.79 7.06 -14.71
CA ARG A 41 -5.16 7.55 -14.49
C ARG A 41 -5.48 7.74 -13.01
N ARG A 42 -6.44 8.65 -12.80
CA ARG A 42 -7.22 8.80 -11.56
C ARG A 42 -8.59 8.19 -11.76
N PHE A 43 -9.04 7.44 -10.78
CA PHE A 43 -10.28 6.70 -10.95
C PHE A 43 -10.94 6.41 -9.60
N THR A 44 -12.27 6.34 -9.59
CA THR A 44 -13.07 5.92 -8.45
C THR A 44 -13.87 4.68 -8.81
N ILE A 45 -13.78 3.65 -8.00
CA ILE A 45 -14.57 2.42 -8.13
C ILE A 45 -15.53 2.34 -6.96
N GLU A 46 -16.81 2.19 -7.23
CA GLU A 46 -17.84 1.99 -6.21
C GLU A 46 -18.10 0.50 -5.99
N TYR A 47 -18.09 0.10 -4.73
CA TYR A 47 -18.46 -1.25 -4.32
C TYR A 47 -19.19 -1.24 -2.99
N ASP A 48 -20.44 -1.73 -2.99
CA ASP A 48 -21.31 -1.70 -1.81
C ASP A 48 -21.48 -0.25 -1.31
N SER A 49 -21.19 0.01 -0.06
CA SER A 49 -21.23 1.35 0.57
C SER A 49 -19.86 2.06 0.58
N TYR A 50 -18.87 1.52 -0.11
CA TYR A 50 -17.51 2.03 -0.14
C TYR A 50 -17.11 2.53 -1.52
N LYS A 51 -16.20 3.52 -1.51
CA LYS A 51 -15.54 4.03 -2.71
C LYS A 51 -14.04 3.77 -2.61
N TYR A 52 -13.48 3.23 -3.68
CA TYR A 52 -12.05 3.00 -3.83
C TYR A 52 -11.51 4.02 -4.82
N HIS A 53 -10.74 4.97 -4.33
CA HIS A 53 -10.08 5.99 -5.13
C HIS A 53 -8.67 5.57 -5.40
N TYR A 54 -8.19 5.71 -6.62
CA TYR A 54 -6.78 5.46 -6.93
C TYR A 54 -6.18 6.49 -7.88
N ILE A 55 -4.89 6.68 -7.74
CA ILE A 55 -4.01 7.38 -8.67
C ILE A 55 -2.95 6.36 -9.09
N ASN A 56 -2.85 6.10 -10.39
CA ASN A 56 -1.74 5.34 -10.96
C ASN A 56 -0.85 6.29 -11.73
N GLN A 57 0.44 6.31 -11.42
CA GLN A 57 1.47 7.08 -12.10
C GLN A 57 2.80 6.33 -12.03
N ASP A 58 3.53 6.25 -13.13
CA ASP A 58 4.86 5.62 -13.23
C ASP A 58 4.87 4.17 -12.69
N ASN A 59 3.81 3.41 -13.01
CA ASN A 59 3.57 2.05 -12.53
C ASN A 59 3.41 1.92 -11.01
N ILE A 60 3.22 3.02 -10.28
CA ILE A 60 2.90 3.02 -8.86
C ILE A 60 1.44 3.39 -8.71
N THR A 61 0.71 2.59 -7.95
CA THR A 61 -0.70 2.82 -7.60
C THR A 61 -0.80 3.24 -6.15
N TYR A 62 -1.37 4.41 -5.93
CA TYR A 62 -1.78 4.93 -4.63
C TYR A 62 -3.29 4.76 -4.53
N LEU A 63 -3.76 4.03 -3.54
CA LEU A 63 -5.17 3.71 -3.39
C LEU A 63 -5.65 4.00 -1.97
N CYS A 64 -6.87 4.53 -1.84
CA CYS A 64 -7.57 4.59 -0.56
C CYS A 64 -9.02 4.13 -0.70
N MET A 65 -9.56 3.60 0.40
CA MET A 65 -10.97 3.25 0.53
C MET A 65 -11.64 4.18 1.51
N THR A 66 -12.79 4.68 1.11
CA THR A 66 -13.59 5.62 1.90
C THR A 66 -15.03 5.14 2.05
N SER A 67 -15.73 5.65 3.08
CA SER A 67 -17.15 5.48 3.25
C SER A 67 -17.80 6.85 3.34
N ASN A 68 -18.63 7.23 2.32
CA ASN A 68 -19.32 8.52 2.24
C ASN A 68 -18.41 9.73 2.55
N PHE A 69 -17.29 9.81 1.86
CA PHE A 69 -16.23 10.82 2.03
C PHE A 69 -16.15 11.67 0.77
N PRO A 70 -15.88 12.99 0.86
CA PRO A 70 -15.73 13.85 -0.32
C PRO A 70 -14.59 13.36 -1.22
N GLU A 71 -14.87 13.25 -2.50
CA GLU A 71 -13.95 12.66 -3.48
C GLU A 71 -12.70 13.52 -3.71
N ASP A 72 -12.89 14.84 -3.73
CA ASP A 72 -11.80 15.82 -3.83
C ASP A 72 -10.80 15.70 -2.67
N ILE A 73 -11.31 15.49 -1.46
CA ILE A 73 -10.48 15.29 -0.27
C ILE A 73 -9.77 13.92 -0.31
N ALA A 74 -10.44 12.88 -0.79
CA ALA A 74 -9.82 11.57 -0.98
C ALA A 74 -8.66 11.63 -1.98
N PHE A 75 -8.82 12.33 -3.11
CA PHE A 75 -7.73 12.54 -4.06
C PHE A 75 -6.64 13.45 -3.50
N GLY A 76 -6.99 14.46 -2.72
CA GLY A 76 -6.03 15.26 -1.99
C GLY A 76 -5.13 14.43 -1.08
N PHE A 77 -5.74 13.53 -0.31
CA PHE A 77 -4.99 12.57 0.50
C PHE A 77 -4.04 11.72 -0.35
N LEU A 78 -4.50 11.18 -1.49
CA LEU A 78 -3.67 10.35 -2.35
C LEU A 78 -2.49 11.13 -2.97
N ILE A 79 -2.68 12.41 -3.31
CA ILE A 79 -1.61 13.30 -3.79
C ILE A 79 -0.56 13.52 -2.71
N ASP A 80 -0.98 13.77 -1.47
CA ASP A 80 -0.05 13.94 -0.35
C ASP A 80 0.69 12.64 -0.01
N VAL A 81 0.01 11.49 -0.09
CA VAL A 81 0.65 10.17 0.05
C VAL A 81 1.70 9.97 -1.03
N GLN A 82 1.37 10.24 -2.29
CA GLN A 82 2.29 10.16 -3.43
C GLN A 82 3.52 11.03 -3.22
N LYS A 83 3.32 12.31 -2.89
CA LYS A 83 4.39 13.26 -2.65
C LYS A 83 5.34 12.77 -1.55
N GLN A 84 4.80 12.42 -0.37
CA GLN A 84 5.62 11.99 0.76
C GLN A 84 6.30 10.63 0.51
N PHE A 85 5.69 9.76 -0.30
CA PHE A 85 6.29 8.49 -0.66
C PHE A 85 7.51 8.66 -1.57
N ILE A 86 7.39 9.49 -2.62
CA ILE A 86 8.49 9.80 -3.55
C ILE A 86 9.61 10.57 -2.83
N GLU A 87 9.28 11.46 -1.87
CA GLU A 87 10.28 12.15 -1.04
C GLU A 87 11.01 11.20 -0.07
N SER A 88 10.41 10.06 0.27
CA SER A 88 10.97 9.09 1.24
C SER A 88 11.84 8.00 0.60
N TYR A 89 11.63 7.71 -0.67
CA TYR A 89 12.28 6.61 -1.38
C TYR A 89 12.61 7.05 -2.81
N ASP A 90 13.85 6.78 -3.22
CA ASP A 90 14.27 6.98 -4.60
C ASP A 90 13.65 5.93 -5.54
N TYR A 91 13.66 6.22 -6.82
CA TYR A 91 13.06 5.37 -7.84
C TYR A 91 13.68 3.96 -7.89
N GLU A 92 14.98 3.84 -7.71
CA GLU A 92 15.69 2.54 -7.72
C GLU A 92 15.27 1.68 -6.53
N THR A 93 15.17 2.28 -5.35
CA THR A 93 14.67 1.61 -4.14
C THR A 93 13.24 1.11 -4.35
N ILE A 94 12.36 1.92 -4.94
CA ILE A 94 10.98 1.52 -5.22
C ILE A 94 10.96 0.36 -6.21
N GLN A 95 11.71 0.44 -7.31
CA GLN A 95 11.71 -0.58 -8.34
C GLN A 95 12.33 -1.92 -7.89
N SER A 96 13.35 -1.89 -7.06
CA SER A 96 13.98 -3.10 -6.51
C SER A 96 13.23 -3.71 -5.33
N SER A 97 12.26 -2.99 -4.74
CA SER A 97 11.53 -3.44 -3.56
C SER A 97 10.63 -4.63 -3.87
N THR A 98 10.55 -5.58 -2.96
CA THR A 98 9.57 -6.67 -2.94
C THR A 98 8.39 -6.31 -2.05
N SER A 99 7.36 -7.16 -2.04
CA SER A 99 6.16 -6.95 -1.21
C SER A 99 6.50 -6.63 0.24
N TYR A 100 5.88 -5.58 0.76
CA TYR A 100 6.03 -5.08 2.14
C TYR A 100 7.46 -4.67 2.55
N LEU A 101 8.35 -4.44 1.60
CA LEU A 101 9.70 -4.00 1.93
C LEU A 101 9.75 -2.56 2.44
N LEU A 102 8.81 -1.73 2.00
CA LEU A 102 8.69 -0.31 2.39
C LEU A 102 7.63 -0.08 3.48
N ASP A 103 7.34 -1.11 4.28
CA ASP A 103 6.30 -1.08 5.33
C ASP A 103 6.55 -0.02 6.42
N LYS A 104 7.77 0.49 6.56
CA LYS A 104 8.07 1.63 7.43
C LYS A 104 7.27 2.89 7.07
N PHE A 105 6.77 3.01 5.85
CA PHE A 105 5.91 4.11 5.44
C PHE A 105 4.50 4.03 6.06
N GLN A 106 4.13 2.90 6.63
CA GLN A 106 2.83 2.68 7.30
C GLN A 106 2.55 3.74 8.38
N ASP A 107 3.56 4.14 9.14
CA ASP A 107 3.41 5.19 10.16
C ASP A 107 3.05 6.55 9.54
N LYS A 108 3.58 6.86 8.36
CA LYS A 108 3.21 8.07 7.61
C LYS A 108 1.79 7.97 7.05
N LEU A 109 1.42 6.82 6.46
CA LEU A 109 0.04 6.56 6.02
C LEU A 109 -0.96 6.76 7.16
N LYS A 110 -0.69 6.17 8.32
CA LYS A 110 -1.53 6.32 9.52
C LYS A 110 -1.72 7.79 9.92
N LYS A 111 -0.63 8.56 9.97
CA LYS A 111 -0.68 9.99 10.33
C LYS A 111 -1.45 10.81 9.31
N LEU A 112 -1.24 10.56 8.01
CA LEU A 112 -1.99 11.24 6.95
C LEU A 112 -3.47 10.90 6.99
N MET A 113 -3.83 9.63 7.16
CA MET A 113 -5.23 9.21 7.28
C MET A 113 -5.89 9.90 8.48
N ALA A 114 -5.25 9.90 9.65
CA ALA A 114 -5.78 10.58 10.84
C ALA A 114 -5.97 12.09 10.60
N TYR A 115 -5.01 12.75 9.95
CA TYR A 115 -5.09 14.17 9.61
C TYR A 115 -6.29 14.47 8.69
N TYR A 116 -6.43 13.76 7.59
CA TYR A 116 -7.52 13.95 6.63
C TYR A 116 -8.89 13.56 7.20
N ASN A 117 -8.94 12.60 8.11
CA ASN A 117 -10.16 12.22 8.80
C ASN A 117 -10.65 13.24 9.83
N THR A 118 -9.74 14.03 10.42
CA THR A 118 -10.07 15.03 11.45
C THR A 118 -10.26 16.44 10.90
N CYS A 119 -9.56 16.81 9.82
CA CYS A 119 -9.54 18.17 9.27
C CYS A 119 -9.81 18.20 7.75
N PRO A 120 -10.95 17.69 7.25
CA PRO A 120 -11.18 17.58 5.81
C PRO A 120 -11.24 18.93 5.07
N GLN A 121 -11.46 20.05 5.76
CA GLN A 121 -11.64 21.37 5.13
C GLN A 121 -10.41 22.28 5.20
N LYS A 122 -9.35 21.92 5.94
CA LYS A 122 -8.19 22.79 6.19
C LYS A 122 -6.99 22.53 5.29
N THR A 123 -7.12 21.71 4.27
CA THR A 123 -5.99 21.43 3.39
C THR A 123 -5.65 22.68 2.58
N GLN A 124 -4.50 23.27 2.83
CA GLN A 124 -3.90 24.34 1.98
C GLN A 124 -3.73 23.87 0.52
N THR A 125 -3.86 22.61 0.29
CA THR A 125 -3.84 21.91 -0.99
C THR A 125 -5.17 22.04 -1.75
N GLY A 126 -6.24 22.55 -1.14
CA GLY A 126 -7.58 22.57 -1.76
C GLY A 126 -7.64 23.33 -3.08
N GLN A 127 -6.83 24.37 -3.27
CA GLN A 127 -6.76 25.13 -4.52
C GLN A 127 -5.91 24.41 -5.58
N ILE A 128 -4.77 23.87 -5.17
CA ILE A 128 -3.87 23.09 -6.04
C ILE A 128 -4.52 21.76 -6.44
N ILE A 129 -5.27 21.15 -5.52
CA ILE A 129 -6.03 19.93 -5.78
C ILE A 129 -7.16 20.20 -6.79
N LYS A 130 -7.87 21.32 -6.67
CA LYS A 130 -8.93 21.68 -7.58
C LYS A 130 -8.43 21.85 -9.01
N ASP A 131 -7.32 22.56 -9.18
CA ASP A 131 -6.68 22.76 -10.48
C ASP A 131 -6.12 21.43 -11.07
N LEU A 132 -5.67 20.51 -10.20
CA LEU A 132 -5.18 19.19 -10.61
C LEU A 132 -6.32 18.18 -10.86
N ILE A 133 -7.49 18.34 -10.21
CA ILE A 133 -8.67 17.51 -10.42
C ILE A 133 -9.39 17.95 -11.69
N ASP A 134 -9.54 19.24 -11.92
CA ASP A 134 -10.19 19.79 -13.10
C ASP A 134 -9.42 19.49 -14.40
N ALA A 135 -8.10 19.26 -14.32
CA ALA A 135 -7.26 18.90 -15.48
C ALA A 135 -7.38 17.45 -15.96
N LYS A 136 -7.92 16.53 -15.14
CA LYS A 136 -8.13 15.11 -15.52
C LYS A 136 -9.47 14.64 -14.96
N SER A 137 -10.48 14.51 -15.82
CA SER A 137 -11.79 13.98 -15.47
C SER A 137 -11.66 12.67 -14.71
N THR A 138 -12.17 12.64 -13.48
CA THR A 138 -12.27 11.41 -12.70
C THR A 138 -13.41 10.57 -13.26
N ALA A 139 -13.12 9.39 -13.77
CA ALA A 139 -14.16 8.45 -14.17
C ALA A 139 -14.63 7.67 -12.93
N VAL A 140 -15.93 7.47 -12.79
CA VAL A 140 -16.54 6.65 -11.73
C VAL A 140 -17.16 5.42 -12.37
N GLU A 141 -16.78 4.25 -11.92
CA GLU A 141 -17.38 2.99 -12.37
C GLU A 141 -17.80 2.11 -11.19
N ASN A 142 -18.89 1.36 -11.41
CA ASN A 142 -19.29 0.34 -10.46
C ASN A 142 -18.43 -0.93 -10.64
N ILE A 143 -17.93 -1.49 -9.54
CA ILE A 143 -17.14 -2.72 -9.53
C ILE A 143 -17.84 -3.87 -10.27
N GLU A 144 -19.17 -3.87 -10.29
CA GLU A 144 -19.97 -4.89 -10.98
C GLU A 144 -19.70 -4.99 -12.47
N LYS A 145 -19.25 -3.90 -13.10
CA LYS A 145 -18.83 -3.88 -14.51
C LYS A 145 -17.39 -4.39 -14.71
N LEU A 146 -16.57 -4.32 -13.65
CA LEU A 146 -15.15 -4.62 -13.71
C LEU A 146 -14.81 -6.05 -13.31
N ILE A 147 -15.70 -6.71 -12.54
CA ILE A 147 -15.46 -8.02 -11.93
C ILE A 147 -16.35 -9.07 -12.55
N SER A 148 -15.79 -10.22 -12.91
CA SER A 148 -16.53 -11.37 -13.40
C SER A 148 -17.44 -11.99 -12.32
N ARG A 149 -18.44 -12.78 -12.75
CA ARG A 149 -19.40 -13.43 -11.84
C ARG A 149 -18.72 -14.34 -10.83
N ASP A 150 -17.68 -15.05 -11.25
CA ASP A 150 -16.91 -15.96 -10.39
C ASP A 150 -16.07 -15.21 -9.35
N GLN A 151 -15.54 -14.03 -9.72
CA GLN A 151 -14.82 -13.16 -8.78
C GLN A 151 -15.76 -12.54 -7.73
N LYS A 152 -17.03 -12.26 -8.09
CA LYS A 152 -18.05 -11.82 -7.12
C LYS A 152 -18.33 -12.88 -6.06
N LEU A 153 -18.44 -14.14 -6.46
CA LEU A 153 -18.64 -15.25 -5.52
C LEU A 153 -17.48 -15.36 -4.53
N ASN A 154 -16.24 -15.22 -4.99
CA ASN A 154 -15.06 -15.23 -4.14
C ASN A 154 -15.03 -14.08 -3.13
N ILE A 155 -15.49 -12.89 -3.52
CA ILE A 155 -15.61 -11.74 -2.60
C ILE A 155 -16.67 -12.00 -1.52
N ILE A 156 -17.82 -12.58 -1.89
CA ILE A 156 -18.90 -12.90 -0.95
C ILE A 156 -18.45 -13.97 0.04
N VAL A 157 -17.80 -15.02 -0.42
CA VAL A 157 -17.23 -16.07 0.43
C VAL A 157 -16.18 -15.48 1.38
N ALA A 158 -15.29 -14.65 0.87
CA ALA A 158 -14.28 -13.97 1.69
C ALA A 158 -14.87 -13.04 2.75
N LYS A 159 -16.01 -12.38 2.47
CA LYS A 159 -16.75 -11.55 3.44
C LYS A 159 -17.33 -12.41 4.57
N SER A 160 -17.78 -13.60 4.26
CA SER A 160 -18.28 -14.58 5.26
C SER A 160 -17.18 -15.14 6.13
N ASP A 161 -16.01 -15.44 5.56
CA ASP A 161 -14.87 -16.00 6.27
C ASP A 161 -14.13 -14.94 7.13
N ALA A 162 -14.11 -13.67 6.70
CA ALA A 162 -13.51 -12.58 7.45
C ALA A 162 -14.19 -12.33 8.80
N LEU A 163 -15.47 -12.62 8.92
CA LEU A 163 -16.19 -12.58 10.19
C LEU A 163 -15.74 -13.67 11.17
N ASN A 164 -15.21 -14.78 10.64
CA ASN A 164 -14.79 -15.95 11.44
C ASN A 164 -13.27 -16.01 11.71
N THR A 165 -12.44 -15.28 10.95
CA THR A 165 -10.97 -15.38 11.02
C THR A 165 -10.26 -14.15 11.60
N GLN A 166 -11.00 -13.29 12.29
CA GLN A 166 -10.53 -12.02 12.87
C GLN A 166 -9.30 -12.13 13.79
N SER A 167 -8.92 -13.35 14.17
CA SER A 167 -7.83 -13.64 15.13
C SER A 167 -6.55 -14.22 14.51
N ARG A 168 -6.60 -14.81 13.32
CA ARG A 168 -5.49 -15.61 12.78
C ARG A 168 -4.57 -14.88 11.79
N ASN A 169 -5.08 -13.90 11.03
CA ASN A 169 -4.29 -13.30 9.93
C ASN A 169 -3.28 -12.25 10.37
N ILE A 170 -3.54 -11.51 11.46
CA ILE A 170 -2.58 -10.51 11.99
C ILE A 170 -1.32 -11.20 12.51
N ASN A 171 -1.46 -12.37 13.13
CA ASN A 171 -0.31 -13.16 13.61
C ASN A 171 0.53 -13.76 12.47
N ASN A 172 -0.08 -14.16 11.36
CA ASN A 172 0.62 -14.80 10.25
C ASN A 172 1.43 -13.80 9.39
N ILE A 173 0.94 -12.58 9.21
CA ILE A 173 1.68 -11.51 8.50
C ILE A 173 2.84 -11.03 9.36
N ALA A 174 2.60 -10.79 10.65
CA ALA A 174 3.65 -10.41 11.59
C ALA A 174 4.74 -11.50 11.74
N GLN A 175 4.37 -12.78 11.69
CA GLN A 175 5.33 -13.89 11.70
C GLN A 175 6.12 -14.00 10.38
N LYS A 176 5.50 -13.79 9.21
CA LYS A 176 6.21 -13.78 7.92
C LYS A 176 7.20 -12.63 7.82
N ILE A 177 6.86 -11.45 8.32
CA ILE A 177 7.76 -10.29 8.36
C ILE A 177 8.94 -10.56 9.31
N LYS A 178 8.68 -11.12 10.52
CA LYS A 178 9.73 -11.50 11.47
C LYS A 178 10.67 -12.57 10.92
N THR A 179 10.17 -13.55 10.17
CA THR A 179 11.03 -14.59 9.54
C THR A 179 11.88 -14.01 8.42
N GLN A 180 11.35 -13.11 7.59
CA GLN A 180 12.16 -12.47 6.54
C GLN A 180 13.23 -11.53 7.10
N GLN A 181 12.92 -10.80 8.17
CA GLN A 181 13.93 -9.99 8.87
C GLN A 181 15.01 -10.85 9.54
N LYS A 182 14.63 -11.99 10.14
CA LYS A 182 15.60 -12.96 10.67
C LYS A 182 16.51 -13.54 9.59
N LEU A 183 15.98 -13.89 8.42
CA LEU A 183 16.76 -14.42 7.30
C LEU A 183 17.77 -13.40 6.75
N LYS A 184 17.39 -12.10 6.63
CA LYS A 184 18.34 -11.04 6.25
C LYS A 184 19.43 -10.85 7.30
N LYS A 185 19.09 -10.86 8.58
CA LYS A 185 20.06 -10.74 9.68
C LYS A 185 21.04 -11.91 9.72
N ILE A 186 20.58 -13.13 9.48
CA ILE A 186 21.41 -14.34 9.42
C ILE A 186 22.34 -14.29 8.19
N ARG A 187 21.88 -13.81 7.03
CA ARG A 187 22.71 -13.67 5.83
C ARG A 187 23.82 -12.65 6.04
N ASN A 188 23.53 -11.50 6.62
CA ASN A 188 24.54 -10.49 6.93
C ASN A 188 25.53 -10.98 8.00
N MET A 189 25.05 -11.73 9.00
CA MET A 189 25.93 -12.32 10.02
C MET A 189 26.88 -13.37 9.42
N ARG A 190 26.44 -14.21 8.46
CA ARG A 190 27.30 -15.16 7.75
C ARG A 190 28.36 -14.47 6.91
N LEU A 191 28.08 -13.34 6.28
CA LEU A 191 29.06 -12.54 5.53
C LEU A 191 30.12 -11.94 6.46
N ILE A 192 29.72 -11.45 7.63
CA ILE A 192 30.66 -10.91 8.63
C ILE A 192 31.56 -12.01 9.17
N ILE A 193 31.01 -13.18 9.51
CA ILE A 193 31.81 -14.33 9.99
C ILE A 193 32.80 -14.78 8.91
N GLY A 194 32.38 -14.87 7.64
CA GLY A 194 33.24 -15.20 6.51
C GLY A 194 34.40 -14.21 6.35
N ALA A 195 34.14 -12.91 6.45
CA ALA A 195 35.16 -11.87 6.38
C ALA A 195 36.19 -11.97 7.54
N VAL A 196 35.74 -12.25 8.77
CA VAL A 196 36.57 -12.43 9.93
C VAL A 196 37.49 -13.66 9.77
N ILE A 197 36.98 -14.78 9.27
CA ILE A 197 37.76 -15.99 9.01
C ILE A 197 38.85 -15.71 7.98
N ILE A 198 38.53 -15.06 6.88
CA ILE A 198 39.49 -14.68 5.83
C ILE A 198 40.58 -13.76 6.42
N PHE A 199 40.18 -12.79 7.24
CA PHE A 199 41.14 -11.88 7.89
C PHE A 199 42.09 -12.60 8.84
N VAL A 200 41.62 -13.57 9.62
CA VAL A 200 42.46 -14.40 10.52
C VAL A 200 43.42 -15.26 9.73
N ILE A 201 42.99 -15.86 8.60
CA ILE A 201 43.89 -16.67 7.74
C ILE A 201 45.00 -15.80 7.14
N LEU A 202 44.67 -14.58 6.66
CA LEU A 202 45.66 -13.64 6.13
C LEU A 202 46.68 -13.21 7.20
N LEU A 203 46.23 -12.96 8.43
CA LEU A 203 47.09 -12.64 9.55
C LEU A 203 48.05 -13.80 9.87
N PHE A 204 47.56 -15.04 9.78
CA PHE A 204 48.39 -16.22 10.03
C PHE A 204 49.47 -16.40 8.95
N ILE A 205 49.17 -16.12 7.68
CA ILE A 205 50.10 -16.18 6.55
C ILE A 205 51.17 -15.08 6.64
N VAL A 206 50.85 -13.91 7.21
CA VAL A 206 51.79 -12.80 7.35
C VAL A 206 52.74 -12.99 8.57
N LEU A 207 52.28 -13.72 9.59
CA LEU A 207 53.04 -13.96 10.83
C LEU A 207 53.92 -15.24 10.81
N PHE A 208 53.67 -16.12 9.84
CA PHE A 208 54.44 -17.35 9.62
C PHE A 208 55.09 -17.38 8.25
#